data_4c79125f622b1206cbe9431e0e3822d4
#
_entry.id   4c79125f622b1206cbe9431e0e3822d4
#
_cell.length_a   1.000
_cell.length_b   1.000
_cell.length_c   1.000
_cell.angle_alpha   90.00
_cell.angle_beta   90.00
_cell.angle_gamma   90.00
#
_symmetry.space_group_name_H-M   'P 1'
#
loop_
_entity.id
_entity.type
_entity.pdbx_description
1 polymer ?
#
loop_
_entity_poly.entity_id
_entity_poly.type
_entity_poly.pdbx_seq_one_letter_code
_entity_poly.pdbx_strand_id
1 'polypeptide(L)'
;CSSDLIEEDNENMKDYLAEMRPSYAADMLAEMYTDNAVDLLNMLDKSQKAKYLSLLSSEEAGEIKELLHYEDETAGAIMTTEFVSIVANQTVRSAMYVLKNQADMAETIYYVYVVDQENHLVGVISLRDLIVNDDDTLIADILNERVISVHVGDDQEDVAQTIRDYDFLAVPVTDYDDHLLGIVTVDDIIDVIDDEAASDYSGLAGVDVEEVSENPLKAASKRLPWLITLLFLGMSTASLISNYESLVSEASILAVFISLITGTAGNAGTQSLAVAVRRLAMKDEKDSNFGRLILSEVLTGLVTGAVTGLTIMIVVGVWQHNLPLGFVIGMAMLCAITVANLAGSLIPMLMDKLGFDPAVASGPFITTLSDLTSVLIYFNIASMFMRYFV
;
A
#
# COMPACT_ATOMS: atom_id res chain seq x y z
N CYS A 1 -16.09 -6.41 25.21
CA CYS A 1 -15.21 -7.22 26.09
C CYS A 1 -14.31 -8.20 25.34
N SER A 2 -14.75 -8.89 24.27
CA SER A 2 -13.85 -9.68 23.40
C SER A 2 -13.13 -8.80 22.38
N SER A 3 -13.80 -7.83 21.78
CA SER A 3 -13.24 -6.83 20.89
C SER A 3 -12.14 -5.97 21.55
N ASP A 4 -12.34 -5.55 22.80
CA ASP A 4 -11.35 -4.77 23.57
C ASP A 4 -9.99 -5.50 23.77
N LEU A 5 -9.94 -6.82 23.57
CA LEU A 5 -8.70 -7.61 23.68
C LEU A 5 -7.93 -7.71 22.37
N ILE A 6 -8.58 -7.46 21.24
CA ILE A 6 -7.98 -7.54 19.90
C ILE A 6 -7.29 -6.23 19.56
N GLU A 7 -7.83 -5.10 20.00
CA GLU A 7 -7.29 -3.77 19.72
C GLU A 7 -5.97 -3.44 20.45
N GLU A 8 -5.60 -4.16 21.54
CA GLU A 8 -4.45 -3.73 22.35
C GLU A 8 -3.08 -4.34 21.96
N ASP A 9 -3.00 -5.51 21.32
CA ASP A 9 -1.69 -6.08 20.95
C ASP A 9 -1.78 -7.41 20.15
N ASN A 10 -1.84 -7.35 18.85
CA ASN A 10 -1.91 -8.51 17.96
C ASN A 10 -0.75 -9.53 18.15
N GLU A 11 0.47 -9.07 18.47
CA GLU A 11 1.60 -9.98 18.73
C GLU A 11 1.42 -10.84 19.99
N ASN A 12 0.78 -10.29 21.04
CA ASN A 12 0.56 -11.01 22.28
C ASN A 12 -0.66 -11.96 22.23
N MET A 13 -1.62 -11.74 21.30
CA MET A 13 -2.81 -12.59 21.20
C MET A 13 -2.47 -14.04 20.83
N LYS A 14 -1.49 -14.24 19.96
CA LYS A 14 -0.97 -15.58 19.64
C LYS A 14 -0.48 -16.35 20.88
N ASP A 15 0.23 -15.64 21.76
CA ASP A 15 0.75 -16.21 23.00
C ASP A 15 -0.37 -16.45 24.01
N TYR A 16 -1.35 -15.53 24.13
CA TYR A 16 -2.53 -15.71 24.98
C TYR A 16 -3.38 -16.90 24.53
N LEU A 17 -3.63 -17.07 23.23
CA LEU A 17 -4.34 -18.23 22.71
C LEU A 17 -3.58 -19.53 22.97
N ALA A 18 -2.26 -19.53 22.91
CA ALA A 18 -1.42 -20.69 23.20
C ALA A 18 -1.47 -21.10 24.69
N GLU A 19 -1.64 -20.13 25.60
CA GLU A 19 -1.75 -20.35 27.05
C GLU A 19 -3.19 -20.72 27.49
N MET A 20 -4.21 -20.34 26.70
CA MET A 20 -5.62 -20.66 26.99
C MET A 20 -5.89 -22.15 26.82
N ARG A 21 -6.91 -22.64 27.58
CA ARG A 21 -7.46 -23.96 27.32
C ARG A 21 -8.13 -23.95 25.94
N PRO A 22 -7.85 -24.94 25.07
CA PRO A 22 -8.35 -24.93 23.70
C PRO A 22 -9.87 -24.81 23.55
N SER A 23 -10.65 -25.38 24.49
CA SER A 23 -12.12 -25.23 24.51
C SER A 23 -12.54 -23.79 24.82
N TYR A 24 -11.84 -23.10 25.73
CA TYR A 24 -12.15 -21.75 26.08
C TYR A 24 -11.79 -20.77 24.95
N ALA A 25 -10.67 -21.02 24.28
CA ALA A 25 -10.30 -20.24 23.10
C ALA A 25 -11.30 -20.43 21.94
N ALA A 26 -11.82 -21.65 21.76
CA ALA A 26 -12.86 -21.92 20.76
C ALA A 26 -14.18 -21.23 21.12
N ASP A 27 -14.61 -21.29 22.41
CA ASP A 27 -15.81 -20.59 22.86
C ASP A 27 -15.68 -19.06 22.66
N MET A 28 -14.47 -18.50 22.87
CA MET A 28 -14.20 -17.09 22.62
C MET A 28 -14.29 -16.75 21.13
N LEU A 29 -13.69 -17.56 20.26
CA LEU A 29 -13.77 -17.37 18.80
C LEU A 29 -15.20 -17.44 18.28
N ALA A 30 -16.05 -18.26 18.89
CA ALA A 30 -17.47 -18.39 18.53
C ALA A 30 -18.32 -17.17 18.93
N GLU A 31 -17.87 -16.38 19.91
CA GLU A 31 -18.55 -15.16 20.37
C GLU A 31 -18.03 -13.88 19.68
N MET A 32 -16.98 -13.99 18.85
CA MET A 32 -16.43 -12.87 18.08
C MET A 32 -17.18 -12.71 16.76
N TYR A 33 -17.11 -11.53 16.16
CA TYR A 33 -17.50 -11.36 14.76
C TYR A 33 -16.62 -12.24 13.87
N THR A 34 -17.18 -12.69 12.74
CA THR A 34 -16.54 -13.73 11.92
C THR A 34 -15.21 -13.27 11.31
N ASP A 35 -15.10 -12.02 10.88
CA ASP A 35 -13.88 -11.38 10.40
C ASP A 35 -12.79 -11.35 11.47
N ASN A 36 -13.08 -10.84 12.67
CA ASN A 36 -12.16 -10.82 13.81
C ASN A 36 -11.66 -12.24 14.18
N ALA A 37 -12.56 -13.24 14.13
CA ALA A 37 -12.17 -14.63 14.37
C ALA A 37 -11.23 -15.17 13.26
N VAL A 38 -11.44 -14.75 12.02
CA VAL A 38 -10.59 -15.09 10.86
C VAL A 38 -9.22 -14.46 11.00
N ASP A 39 -9.13 -13.19 11.34
CA ASP A 39 -7.87 -12.48 11.54
C ASP A 39 -7.01 -13.13 12.62
N LEU A 40 -7.66 -13.42 13.76
CA LEU A 40 -6.97 -14.12 14.83
C LEU A 40 -6.47 -15.51 14.41
N LEU A 41 -7.25 -16.23 13.62
CA LEU A 41 -6.87 -17.54 13.10
C LEU A 41 -5.78 -17.42 12.04
N ASN A 42 -5.71 -16.32 11.27
CA ASN A 42 -4.67 -16.09 10.27
C ASN A 42 -3.28 -15.87 10.89
N MET A 43 -3.21 -15.39 12.13
CA MET A 43 -1.96 -15.29 12.89
C MET A 43 -1.40 -16.66 13.34
N LEU A 44 -2.21 -17.71 13.31
CA LEU A 44 -1.86 -19.03 13.82
C LEU A 44 -1.30 -19.94 12.73
N ASP A 45 -0.48 -20.94 13.15
CA ASP A 45 -0.04 -21.96 12.21
C ASP A 45 -1.20 -22.91 11.79
N LYS A 46 -1.04 -23.58 10.65
CA LYS A 46 -2.06 -24.49 10.08
C LYS A 46 -2.55 -25.56 11.06
N SER A 47 -1.70 -26.02 11.99
CA SER A 47 -2.05 -27.05 12.97
C SER A 47 -2.92 -26.51 14.10
N GLN A 48 -2.60 -25.30 14.58
CA GLN A 48 -3.37 -24.60 15.60
C GLN A 48 -4.71 -24.16 15.03
N LYS A 49 -4.74 -23.58 13.82
CA LYS A 49 -5.97 -23.21 13.10
C LYS A 49 -6.93 -24.40 12.97
N ALA A 50 -6.45 -25.54 12.47
CA ALA A 50 -7.25 -26.76 12.33
C ALA A 50 -7.77 -27.29 13.69
N LYS A 51 -6.99 -27.17 14.75
CA LYS A 51 -7.39 -27.57 16.10
C LYS A 51 -8.54 -26.74 16.62
N TYR A 52 -8.49 -25.41 16.55
CA TYR A 52 -9.56 -24.54 17.02
C TYR A 52 -10.83 -24.72 16.20
N LEU A 53 -10.73 -24.74 14.86
CA LEU A 53 -11.85 -25.00 13.97
C LEU A 53 -12.55 -26.35 14.24
N SER A 54 -11.85 -27.34 14.76
CA SER A 54 -12.44 -28.65 15.12
C SER A 54 -13.21 -28.64 16.44
N LEU A 55 -13.04 -27.57 17.24
CA LEU A 55 -13.71 -27.43 18.55
C LEU A 55 -14.97 -26.55 18.46
N LEU A 56 -15.11 -25.75 17.40
CA LEU A 56 -16.31 -24.96 17.10
C LEU A 56 -17.47 -25.84 16.66
N SER A 57 -18.68 -25.31 16.73
CA SER A 57 -19.85 -25.97 16.13
C SER A 57 -19.70 -26.10 14.62
N SER A 58 -20.51 -26.97 14.01
CA SER A 58 -20.46 -27.15 12.53
C SER A 58 -20.90 -25.91 11.76
N GLU A 59 -21.75 -25.07 12.35
CA GLU A 59 -22.25 -23.82 11.78
C GLU A 59 -21.19 -22.74 11.85
N GLU A 60 -20.68 -22.40 13.03
CA GLU A 60 -19.61 -21.41 13.26
C GLU A 60 -18.33 -21.74 12.48
N ALA A 61 -17.90 -23.02 12.53
CA ALA A 61 -16.75 -23.47 11.76
C ALA A 61 -16.98 -23.40 10.23
N GLY A 62 -18.25 -23.42 9.79
CA GLY A 62 -18.64 -23.27 8.38
C GLY A 62 -18.45 -21.85 7.93
N GLU A 63 -18.99 -20.88 8.66
CA GLU A 63 -18.90 -19.44 8.38
C GLU A 63 -17.44 -18.95 8.37
N ILE A 64 -16.69 -19.27 9.41
CA ILE A 64 -15.26 -18.92 9.47
C ILE A 64 -14.47 -19.55 8.30
N LYS A 65 -14.75 -20.79 7.92
CA LYS A 65 -14.06 -21.45 6.78
C LYS A 65 -14.42 -20.82 5.44
N GLU A 66 -15.61 -20.30 5.30
CA GLU A 66 -16.03 -19.61 4.08
C GLU A 66 -15.19 -18.34 3.89
N LEU A 67 -15.02 -17.52 4.93
CA LEU A 67 -14.17 -16.33 4.88
C LEU A 67 -12.69 -16.68 4.72
N LEU A 68 -12.19 -17.71 5.39
CA LEU A 68 -10.79 -18.20 5.23
C LEU A 68 -10.46 -18.72 3.82
N HIS A 69 -11.44 -18.83 2.92
CA HIS A 69 -11.24 -19.25 1.53
C HIS A 69 -10.94 -18.09 0.57
N TYR A 70 -11.26 -16.86 0.96
CA TYR A 70 -10.94 -15.70 0.14
C TYR A 70 -9.44 -15.42 0.14
N GLU A 71 -8.97 -14.83 -0.94
CA GLU A 71 -7.57 -14.44 -1.05
C GLU A 71 -7.29 -13.28 -0.09
N ASP A 72 -6.14 -13.30 0.56
CA ASP A 72 -5.66 -12.22 1.42
C ASP A 72 -5.66 -10.89 0.62
N GLU A 73 -5.82 -9.75 1.30
CA GLU A 73 -5.87 -8.41 0.69
C GLU A 73 -7.05 -8.17 -0.26
N THR A 74 -8.16 -8.94 -0.12
CA THR A 74 -9.39 -8.72 -0.90
C THR A 74 -10.57 -8.31 -0.01
N ALA A 75 -11.63 -7.73 -0.62
CA ALA A 75 -12.87 -7.39 0.08
C ALA A 75 -13.47 -8.59 0.83
N GLY A 76 -13.33 -9.79 0.27
CA GLY A 76 -13.81 -11.03 0.90
C GLY A 76 -13.01 -11.44 2.14
N ALA A 77 -11.73 -11.04 2.24
CA ALA A 77 -10.89 -11.35 3.40
C ALA A 77 -11.21 -10.47 4.61
N ILE A 78 -11.66 -9.21 4.35
CA ILE A 78 -11.92 -8.19 5.38
C ILE A 78 -13.41 -7.95 5.61
N MET A 79 -14.33 -8.72 5.00
CA MET A 79 -15.76 -8.55 5.18
C MET A 79 -16.27 -9.31 6.38
N THR A 80 -17.27 -8.74 7.04
CA THR A 80 -18.09 -9.44 8.03
C THR A 80 -19.39 -9.97 7.42
N THR A 81 -19.92 -11.07 7.96
CA THR A 81 -21.20 -11.64 7.57
C THR A 81 -22.34 -11.24 8.51
N GLU A 82 -22.05 -10.54 9.59
CA GLU A 82 -22.97 -10.09 10.62
C GLU A 82 -23.60 -8.74 10.27
N PHE A 83 -24.52 -8.74 9.33
CA PHE A 83 -25.26 -7.56 8.87
C PHE A 83 -26.78 -7.80 8.84
N VAL A 84 -27.57 -6.72 8.74
CA VAL A 84 -29.02 -6.83 8.63
C VAL A 84 -29.46 -6.68 7.18
N SER A 85 -30.15 -7.69 6.66
CA SER A 85 -30.83 -7.64 5.36
C SER A 85 -32.34 -7.82 5.49
N ILE A 86 -33.08 -7.19 4.58
CA ILE A 86 -34.53 -7.22 4.51
C ILE A 86 -34.99 -7.35 3.06
N VAL A 87 -36.25 -7.76 2.85
CA VAL A 87 -36.83 -7.83 1.50
C VAL A 87 -37.62 -6.56 1.17
N ALA A 88 -37.62 -6.15 -0.09
CA ALA A 88 -38.24 -4.91 -0.56
C ALA A 88 -39.79 -4.88 -0.37
N ASN A 89 -40.44 -6.02 -0.38
CA ASN A 89 -41.92 -6.14 -0.37
C ASN A 89 -42.53 -6.15 1.02
N GLN A 90 -41.84 -5.63 2.04
CA GLN A 90 -42.34 -5.52 3.41
C GLN A 90 -42.51 -4.06 3.85
N THR A 91 -43.22 -3.84 4.96
CA THR A 91 -43.44 -2.52 5.54
C THR A 91 -42.32 -2.12 6.48
N VAL A 92 -42.19 -0.80 6.75
CA VAL A 92 -41.27 -0.25 7.76
C VAL A 92 -41.42 -0.92 9.11
N ARG A 93 -42.67 -1.17 9.56
CA ARG A 93 -42.94 -1.90 10.80
C ARG A 93 -42.31 -3.30 10.82
N SER A 94 -42.45 -4.04 9.71
CA SER A 94 -41.83 -5.37 9.58
C SER A 94 -40.32 -5.30 9.57
N ALA A 95 -39.75 -4.37 8.82
CA ALA A 95 -38.30 -4.15 8.76
C ALA A 95 -37.71 -3.78 10.12
N MET A 96 -38.37 -2.88 10.87
CA MET A 96 -37.97 -2.52 12.24
C MET A 96 -38.07 -3.70 13.22
N TYR A 97 -39.02 -4.63 13.00
CA TYR A 97 -39.09 -5.85 13.80
C TYR A 97 -37.88 -6.77 13.52
N VAL A 98 -37.53 -6.97 12.23
CA VAL A 98 -36.34 -7.75 11.85
C VAL A 98 -35.09 -7.10 12.44
N LEU A 99 -34.91 -5.80 12.23
CA LEU A 99 -33.76 -5.05 12.74
C LEU A 99 -33.59 -5.20 14.26
N LYS A 100 -34.67 -5.03 15.02
CA LYS A 100 -34.65 -5.19 16.51
C LYS A 100 -34.25 -6.59 16.97
N ASN A 101 -34.59 -7.61 16.21
CA ASN A 101 -34.25 -8.99 16.55
C ASN A 101 -32.85 -9.41 16.17
N GLN A 102 -32.23 -8.70 15.19
CA GLN A 102 -30.89 -9.00 14.69
C GLN A 102 -29.84 -7.98 15.15
N ALA A 103 -30.27 -6.87 15.79
CA ALA A 103 -29.39 -5.78 16.17
C ALA A 103 -28.26 -6.17 17.14
N ASP A 104 -28.47 -7.19 17.97
CA ASP A 104 -27.49 -7.68 18.93
C ASP A 104 -26.40 -8.57 18.25
N MET A 105 -26.70 -9.06 17.04
CA MET A 105 -25.80 -9.94 16.28
C MET A 105 -25.12 -9.21 15.12
N ALA A 106 -25.70 -8.07 14.71
CA ALA A 106 -25.17 -7.30 13.61
C ALA A 106 -24.07 -6.35 14.08
N GLU A 107 -22.99 -6.30 13.37
CA GLU A 107 -21.84 -5.41 13.64
C GLU A 107 -22.24 -3.94 13.54
N THR A 108 -23.03 -3.60 12.53
CA THR A 108 -23.61 -2.27 12.38
C THR A 108 -25.07 -2.31 11.96
N ILE A 109 -25.89 -1.34 12.46
CA ILE A 109 -27.30 -1.19 12.10
C ILE A 109 -27.61 0.14 11.40
N TYR A 110 -26.58 0.93 11.08
CA TYR A 110 -26.76 2.23 10.42
C TYR A 110 -27.34 2.09 9.02
N TYR A 111 -26.95 1.03 8.30
CA TYR A 111 -27.47 0.65 7.00
C TYR A 111 -28.15 -0.72 7.11
N VAL A 112 -29.30 -0.82 6.44
CA VAL A 112 -30.05 -2.07 6.28
C VAL A 112 -30.12 -2.35 4.79
N TYR A 113 -29.59 -3.49 4.38
CA TYR A 113 -29.50 -3.87 2.99
C TYR A 113 -30.79 -4.51 2.51
N VAL A 114 -31.23 -4.14 1.33
CA VAL A 114 -32.48 -4.64 0.77
C VAL A 114 -32.14 -5.63 -0.34
N VAL A 115 -32.64 -6.85 -0.19
CA VAL A 115 -32.42 -7.94 -1.15
C VAL A 115 -33.74 -8.41 -1.78
N ASP A 116 -33.65 -9.10 -2.91
CA ASP A 116 -34.76 -9.80 -3.49
C ASP A 116 -34.93 -11.23 -2.90
N GLN A 117 -35.79 -12.07 -3.51
CA GLN A 117 -36.04 -13.43 -3.04
C GLN A 117 -34.88 -14.40 -3.34
N GLU A 118 -33.98 -14.01 -4.22
CA GLU A 118 -32.80 -14.78 -4.65
C GLU A 118 -31.51 -14.26 -4.02
N ASN A 119 -31.61 -13.32 -3.03
CA ASN A 119 -30.54 -12.66 -2.30
C ASN A 119 -29.68 -11.68 -3.13
N HIS A 120 -30.18 -11.17 -4.27
CA HIS A 120 -29.48 -10.11 -4.98
C HIS A 120 -29.70 -8.78 -4.26
N LEU A 121 -28.66 -7.97 -4.17
CA LEU A 121 -28.68 -6.64 -3.58
C LEU A 121 -29.46 -5.68 -4.49
N VAL A 122 -30.65 -5.23 -4.03
CA VAL A 122 -31.52 -4.34 -4.82
C VAL A 122 -31.59 -2.92 -4.27
N GLY A 123 -31.10 -2.68 -3.05
CA GLY A 123 -31.13 -1.37 -2.45
C GLY A 123 -30.52 -1.32 -1.06
N VAL A 124 -30.45 -0.11 -0.52
CA VAL A 124 -30.05 0.15 0.86
C VAL A 124 -31.01 1.18 1.48
N ILE A 125 -31.26 1.04 2.76
CA ILE A 125 -32.05 2.00 3.54
C ILE A 125 -31.31 2.32 4.84
N SER A 126 -31.28 3.58 5.24
CA SER A 126 -30.67 3.95 6.52
C SER A 126 -31.62 3.70 7.69
N LEU A 127 -31.06 3.44 8.88
CA LEU A 127 -31.85 3.40 10.12
C LEU A 127 -32.66 4.69 10.31
N ARG A 128 -32.13 5.85 9.88
CA ARG A 128 -32.85 7.13 9.93
C ARG A 128 -34.13 7.07 9.11
N ASP A 129 -34.08 6.51 7.90
CA ASP A 129 -35.25 6.43 7.01
C ASP A 129 -36.30 5.50 7.59
N LEU A 130 -35.91 4.41 8.25
CA LEU A 130 -36.83 3.53 8.97
C LEU A 130 -37.51 4.22 10.18
N ILE A 131 -36.82 5.16 10.84
CA ILE A 131 -37.34 5.88 12.00
C ILE A 131 -38.29 7.00 11.59
N VAL A 132 -38.06 7.69 10.49
CA VAL A 132 -38.80 8.90 10.07
C VAL A 132 -40.05 8.59 9.24
N ASN A 133 -40.11 7.42 8.59
CA ASN A 133 -41.25 7.01 7.78
C ASN A 133 -42.33 6.30 8.60
N ASP A 134 -43.54 6.36 8.08
CA ASP A 134 -44.68 5.73 8.75
C ASP A 134 -44.58 4.19 8.71
N ASP A 135 -45.04 3.53 9.77
CA ASP A 135 -44.98 2.09 9.94
C ASP A 135 -45.57 1.26 8.78
N ASP A 136 -46.57 1.79 8.08
CA ASP A 136 -47.28 1.11 7.00
C ASP A 136 -46.66 1.41 5.60
N THR A 137 -45.62 2.22 5.54
CA THR A 137 -44.89 2.52 4.29
C THR A 137 -44.13 1.27 3.80
N LEU A 138 -44.17 0.99 2.50
CA LEU A 138 -43.39 -0.11 1.91
C LEU A 138 -41.92 0.26 1.79
N ILE A 139 -41.05 -0.67 2.08
CA ILE A 139 -39.60 -0.50 1.90
C ILE A 139 -39.26 -0.15 0.44
N ALA A 140 -39.94 -0.78 -0.53
CA ALA A 140 -39.79 -0.50 -1.95
C ALA A 140 -40.04 0.96 -2.34
N ASP A 141 -40.85 1.72 -1.55
CA ASP A 141 -41.15 3.12 -1.83
C ASP A 141 -40.08 4.11 -1.31
N ILE A 142 -39.19 3.65 -0.40
CA ILE A 142 -38.25 4.50 0.32
C ILE A 142 -36.79 4.02 0.25
N LEU A 143 -36.52 2.86 -0.34
CA LEU A 143 -35.15 2.36 -0.50
C LEU A 143 -34.36 3.21 -1.52
N ASN A 144 -33.05 3.25 -1.34
CA ASN A 144 -32.16 3.81 -2.33
C ASN A 144 -31.68 2.67 -3.26
N GLU A 145 -32.12 2.69 -4.53
CA GLU A 145 -31.74 1.69 -5.52
C GLU A 145 -30.32 1.87 -6.08
N ARG A 146 -29.71 3.05 -5.84
CA ARG A 146 -28.34 3.33 -6.29
C ARG A 146 -27.36 2.91 -5.21
N VAL A 147 -27.15 1.63 -5.09
CA VAL A 147 -26.18 1.08 -4.14
C VAL A 147 -24.81 1.07 -4.78
N ILE A 148 -23.82 1.54 -4.05
CA ILE A 148 -22.41 1.32 -4.36
C ILE A 148 -22.03 0.09 -3.56
N SER A 149 -21.61 -0.95 -4.26
CA SER A 149 -21.12 -2.21 -3.72
C SER A 149 -19.72 -2.48 -4.25
N VAL A 150 -18.99 -3.34 -3.58
CA VAL A 150 -17.72 -3.90 -4.02
C VAL A 150 -17.87 -5.39 -4.25
N HIS A 151 -17.06 -5.95 -5.16
CA HIS A 151 -17.06 -7.39 -5.37
C HIS A 151 -16.11 -8.08 -4.39
N VAL A 152 -16.41 -9.30 -4.04
CA VAL A 152 -15.66 -10.12 -3.08
C VAL A 152 -14.17 -10.27 -3.44
N GLY A 153 -13.82 -10.19 -4.71
CA GLY A 153 -12.44 -10.25 -5.21
C GLY A 153 -11.79 -8.88 -5.45
N ASP A 154 -12.44 -7.77 -5.08
CA ASP A 154 -11.84 -6.43 -5.21
C ASP A 154 -10.74 -6.27 -4.16
N ASP A 155 -9.69 -5.55 -4.53
CA ASP A 155 -8.55 -5.24 -3.69
C ASP A 155 -8.98 -4.38 -2.48
N GLN A 156 -8.47 -4.70 -1.28
CA GLN A 156 -8.82 -3.99 -0.04
C GLN A 156 -8.49 -2.48 -0.10
N GLU A 157 -7.46 -2.08 -0.84
CA GLU A 157 -7.12 -0.67 -1.05
C GLU A 157 -8.20 0.04 -1.88
N ASP A 158 -8.79 -0.62 -2.89
CA ASP A 158 -9.91 -0.09 -3.69
C ASP A 158 -11.18 0.03 -2.83
N VAL A 159 -11.41 -0.92 -1.92
CA VAL A 159 -12.51 -0.85 -0.94
C VAL A 159 -12.32 0.35 -0.01
N ALA A 160 -11.12 0.52 0.54
CA ALA A 160 -10.76 1.65 1.39
C ALA A 160 -10.95 3.00 0.66
N GLN A 161 -10.53 3.07 -0.62
CA GLN A 161 -10.75 4.24 -1.45
C GLN A 161 -12.25 4.52 -1.64
N THR A 162 -13.07 3.48 -1.88
CA THR A 162 -14.52 3.61 -2.06
C THR A 162 -15.19 4.15 -0.80
N ILE A 163 -14.89 3.60 0.38
CA ILE A 163 -15.42 4.07 1.67
C ILE A 163 -15.04 5.53 1.91
N ARG A 164 -13.81 5.91 1.62
CA ARG A 164 -13.30 7.27 1.79
C ARG A 164 -13.94 8.27 0.82
N ASP A 165 -14.13 7.89 -0.44
CA ASP A 165 -14.63 8.81 -1.47
C ASP A 165 -16.13 9.12 -1.31
N TYR A 166 -16.88 8.19 -0.72
CA TYR A 166 -18.32 8.32 -0.50
C TYR A 166 -18.70 8.61 0.96
N ASP A 167 -17.73 8.71 1.87
CA ASP A 167 -17.94 8.90 3.32
C ASP A 167 -18.89 7.83 3.91
N PHE A 168 -18.73 6.56 3.50
CA PHE A 168 -19.57 5.47 4.00
C PHE A 168 -19.09 4.99 5.37
N LEU A 169 -20.05 4.47 6.17
CA LEU A 169 -19.77 3.76 7.43
C LEU A 169 -19.60 2.25 7.19
N ALA A 170 -20.18 1.75 6.10
CA ALA A 170 -20.02 0.38 5.64
C ALA A 170 -20.37 0.29 4.16
N VAL A 171 -19.77 -0.64 3.44
CA VAL A 171 -20.05 -0.93 2.03
C VAL A 171 -20.44 -2.40 1.87
N PRO A 172 -21.51 -2.74 1.10
CA PRO A 172 -21.89 -4.11 0.85
C PRO A 172 -20.94 -4.81 -0.12
N VAL A 173 -20.62 -6.05 0.19
CA VAL A 173 -19.82 -6.96 -0.62
C VAL A 173 -20.72 -7.93 -1.35
N THR A 174 -20.55 -8.05 -2.66
CA THR A 174 -21.32 -8.94 -3.51
C THR A 174 -20.43 -9.94 -4.26
N ASP A 175 -21.03 -11.05 -4.69
CA ASP A 175 -20.41 -11.89 -5.70
C ASP A 175 -20.58 -11.28 -7.11
N TYR A 176 -20.07 -11.97 -8.14
CA TYR A 176 -20.17 -11.53 -9.54
C TYR A 176 -21.59 -11.66 -10.15
N ASP A 177 -22.54 -12.27 -9.42
CA ASP A 177 -23.96 -12.39 -9.77
C ASP A 177 -24.84 -11.45 -8.93
N ASP A 178 -24.25 -10.47 -8.22
CA ASP A 178 -24.86 -9.45 -7.34
C ASP A 178 -25.54 -10.02 -6.08
N HIS A 179 -25.22 -11.23 -5.64
CA HIS A 179 -25.70 -11.72 -4.34
C HIS A 179 -24.91 -11.03 -3.21
N LEU A 180 -25.65 -10.59 -2.19
CA LEU A 180 -25.06 -9.98 -1.01
C LEU A 180 -24.39 -11.06 -0.14
N LEU A 181 -23.08 -10.95 0.05
CA LEU A 181 -22.26 -11.87 0.83
C LEU A 181 -21.93 -11.34 2.22
N GLY A 182 -21.58 -10.07 2.33
CA GLY A 182 -21.12 -9.45 3.56
C GLY A 182 -21.11 -7.93 3.47
N ILE A 183 -20.50 -7.31 4.44
CA ILE A 183 -20.22 -5.89 4.46
C ILE A 183 -18.77 -5.67 4.91
N VAL A 184 -18.15 -4.56 4.49
CA VAL A 184 -16.90 -4.06 5.07
C VAL A 184 -17.20 -2.77 5.80
N THR A 185 -16.76 -2.65 7.03
CA THR A 185 -17.03 -1.49 7.89
C THR A 185 -15.89 -0.46 7.83
N VAL A 186 -16.15 0.75 8.31
CA VAL A 186 -15.13 1.83 8.25
C VAL A 186 -14.01 1.63 9.26
N ASP A 187 -14.26 0.94 10.36
CA ASP A 187 -13.26 0.60 11.38
C ASP A 187 -12.23 -0.38 10.83
N ASP A 188 -12.65 -1.46 10.16
CA ASP A 188 -11.73 -2.38 9.48
C ASP A 188 -10.91 -1.67 8.39
N ILE A 189 -11.53 -0.73 7.68
CA ILE A 189 -10.83 0.08 6.66
C ILE A 189 -9.78 1.01 7.27
N ILE A 190 -9.94 1.45 8.50
CA ILE A 190 -8.89 2.23 9.19
C ILE A 190 -7.64 1.39 9.36
N ASP A 191 -7.79 0.13 9.77
CA ASP A 191 -6.67 -0.80 9.92
C ASP A 191 -6.03 -1.14 8.57
N VAL A 192 -6.83 -1.40 7.54
CA VAL A 192 -6.33 -1.58 6.17
C VAL A 192 -5.50 -0.37 5.70
N ILE A 193 -5.96 0.86 5.94
CA ILE A 193 -5.23 2.07 5.56
C ILE A 193 -3.88 2.17 6.30
N ASP A 194 -3.83 1.79 7.56
CA ASP A 194 -2.60 1.82 8.35
C ASP A 194 -1.63 0.72 7.90
N ASP A 195 -2.09 -0.49 7.62
CA ASP A 195 -1.30 -1.61 7.10
C ASP A 195 -0.72 -1.30 5.70
N GLU A 196 -1.54 -0.77 4.79
CA GLU A 196 -1.09 -0.33 3.46
C GLU A 196 -0.03 0.79 3.56
N ALA A 197 -0.23 1.75 4.48
CA ALA A 197 0.75 2.80 4.70
C ALA A 197 2.06 2.24 5.28
N ALA A 198 2.02 1.26 6.16
CA ALA A 198 3.19 0.58 6.72
C ALA A 198 3.91 -0.26 5.65
N SER A 199 3.15 -0.94 4.77
CA SER A 199 3.68 -1.66 3.61
C SER A 199 4.40 -0.71 2.64
N ASP A 200 3.79 0.43 2.29
CA ASP A 200 4.42 1.48 1.49
C ASP A 200 5.75 1.96 2.11
N TYR A 201 5.78 2.20 3.43
CA TYR A 201 7.01 2.57 4.14
C TYR A 201 8.05 1.47 4.10
N SER A 202 7.65 0.21 4.29
CA SER A 202 8.52 -0.97 4.23
C SER A 202 9.17 -1.09 2.85
N GLY A 203 8.39 -0.93 1.80
CA GLY A 203 8.85 -0.92 0.42
C GLY A 203 9.84 0.21 0.15
N LEU A 204 9.50 1.46 0.51
CA LEU A 204 10.39 2.61 0.35
C LEU A 204 11.71 2.46 1.12
N ALA A 205 11.67 1.88 2.32
CA ALA A 205 12.85 1.65 3.15
C ALA A 205 13.67 0.42 2.70
N GLY A 206 13.06 -0.53 2.00
CA GLY A 206 13.62 -1.83 1.67
C GLY A 206 13.82 -2.72 2.89
N VAL A 207 12.96 -2.56 3.89
CA VAL A 207 12.95 -3.35 5.14
C VAL A 207 11.55 -3.31 5.73
N ASP A 208 11.10 -4.43 6.28
CA ASP A 208 9.86 -4.53 7.03
C ASP A 208 9.92 -3.60 8.26
N VAL A 209 8.98 -2.64 8.35
CA VAL A 209 8.94 -1.65 9.44
C VAL A 209 7.98 -2.03 10.55
N GLU A 210 7.05 -2.94 10.32
CA GLU A 210 6.05 -3.38 11.31
C GLU A 210 6.69 -4.25 12.38
N GLU A 211 7.61 -5.12 12.02
CA GLU A 211 8.25 -6.00 12.98
C GLU A 211 9.41 -5.33 13.71
N VAL A 212 9.08 -4.56 14.74
CA VAL A 212 10.07 -3.94 15.65
C VAL A 212 10.65 -5.01 16.56
N SER A 213 11.78 -5.59 16.19
CA SER A 213 12.45 -6.59 17.05
C SER A 213 13.42 -5.94 18.02
N GLU A 214 13.21 -6.14 19.31
CA GLU A 214 14.16 -5.73 20.37
C GLU A 214 15.49 -6.51 20.31
N ASN A 215 15.51 -7.68 19.66
CA ASN A 215 16.72 -8.48 19.50
C ASN A 215 17.55 -7.98 18.31
N PRO A 216 18.77 -7.42 18.56
CA PRO A 216 19.61 -6.88 17.49
C PRO A 216 19.99 -7.90 16.42
N LEU A 217 20.12 -9.18 16.77
CA LEU A 217 20.47 -10.23 15.81
C LEU A 217 19.29 -10.53 14.89
N LYS A 218 18.05 -10.56 15.39
CA LYS A 218 16.84 -10.76 14.59
C LYS A 218 16.63 -9.53 13.66
N ALA A 219 16.77 -8.33 14.19
CA ALA A 219 16.70 -7.11 13.38
C ALA A 219 17.76 -7.06 12.27
N ALA A 220 19.01 -7.48 12.57
CA ALA A 220 20.06 -7.55 11.56
C ALA A 220 19.78 -8.62 10.49
N SER A 221 19.29 -9.80 10.88
CA SER A 221 19.00 -10.90 9.93
C SER A 221 17.94 -10.52 8.88
N LYS A 222 16.98 -9.66 9.23
CA LYS A 222 15.96 -9.15 8.30
C LYS A 222 16.50 -8.12 7.30
N ARG A 223 17.43 -7.27 7.72
CA ARG A 223 18.03 -6.23 6.88
C ARG A 223 19.15 -6.74 5.97
N LEU A 224 19.90 -7.77 6.43
CA LEU A 224 21.08 -8.27 5.75
C LEU A 224 20.84 -8.78 4.31
N PRO A 225 19.81 -9.55 4.00
CA PRO A 225 19.59 -10.06 2.64
C PRO A 225 19.52 -8.94 1.60
N TRP A 226 18.75 -7.89 1.91
CA TRP A 226 18.62 -6.75 1.02
C TRP A 226 19.89 -5.92 0.92
N LEU A 227 20.57 -5.64 2.04
CA LEU A 227 21.84 -4.91 2.05
C LEU A 227 22.94 -5.67 1.26
N ILE A 228 22.98 -7.00 1.35
CA ILE A 228 23.92 -7.81 0.57
C ILE A 228 23.60 -7.73 -0.92
N THR A 229 22.34 -7.81 -1.29
CA THR A 229 21.91 -7.65 -2.70
C THR A 229 22.34 -6.28 -3.25
N LEU A 230 22.10 -5.21 -2.50
CA LEU A 230 22.52 -3.85 -2.87
C LEU A 230 24.05 -3.70 -2.92
N LEU A 231 24.79 -4.40 -2.04
CA LEU A 231 26.24 -4.44 -2.09
C LEU A 231 26.76 -5.00 -3.43
N PHE A 232 26.21 -6.13 -3.88
CA PHE A 232 26.55 -6.71 -5.18
C PHE A 232 26.17 -5.80 -6.35
N LEU A 233 25.01 -5.16 -6.27
CA LEU A 233 24.58 -4.21 -7.27
C LEU A 233 25.51 -2.97 -7.29
N GLY A 234 25.92 -2.47 -6.12
CA GLY A 234 26.90 -1.37 -5.98
C GLY A 234 28.30 -1.69 -6.52
N MET A 235 28.70 -2.97 -6.51
CA MET A 235 29.97 -3.38 -7.14
C MET A 235 29.99 -3.12 -8.64
N SER A 236 28.85 -3.06 -9.31
CA SER A 236 28.78 -2.66 -10.73
C SER A 236 29.21 -1.21 -10.93
N THR A 237 28.85 -0.32 -10.01
CA THR A 237 29.31 1.08 -10.01
C THR A 237 30.82 1.18 -9.81
N ALA A 238 31.38 0.41 -8.86
CA ALA A 238 32.82 0.35 -8.64
C ALA A 238 33.57 -0.17 -9.86
N SER A 239 33.05 -1.22 -10.51
CA SER A 239 33.59 -1.75 -11.76
C SER A 239 33.54 -0.73 -12.90
N LEU A 240 32.45 0.03 -13.00
CA LEU A 240 32.31 1.10 -13.98
C LEU A 240 33.36 2.20 -13.77
N ILE A 241 33.55 2.66 -12.51
CA ILE A 241 34.59 3.66 -12.17
C ILE A 241 35.97 3.15 -12.57
N SER A 242 36.30 1.89 -12.34
CA SER A 242 37.57 1.27 -12.71
C SER A 242 37.81 1.33 -14.23
N ASN A 243 36.78 1.23 -15.06
CA ASN A 243 36.92 1.36 -16.51
C ASN A 243 37.32 2.77 -16.96
N TYR A 244 37.11 3.79 -16.13
CA TYR A 244 37.52 5.18 -16.38
C TYR A 244 38.79 5.59 -15.61
N GLU A 245 39.59 4.64 -15.10
CA GLU A 245 40.81 4.89 -14.32
C GLU A 245 41.79 5.79 -15.07
N SER A 246 41.95 5.62 -16.38
CA SER A 246 42.82 6.49 -17.22
C SER A 246 42.34 7.95 -17.18
N LEU A 247 41.03 8.19 -17.30
CA LEU A 247 40.47 9.55 -17.26
C LEU A 247 40.68 10.18 -15.89
N VAL A 248 40.46 9.41 -14.81
CA VAL A 248 40.62 9.86 -13.41
C VAL A 248 42.10 10.10 -13.10
N SER A 249 43.05 9.32 -13.66
CA SER A 249 44.48 9.53 -13.47
C SER A 249 45.01 10.78 -14.20
N GLU A 250 44.46 11.10 -15.38
CA GLU A 250 44.80 12.32 -16.10
C GLU A 250 44.17 13.57 -15.44
N ALA A 251 42.98 13.45 -14.86
CA ALA A 251 42.25 14.54 -14.21
C ALA A 251 41.75 14.10 -12.82
N SER A 252 42.64 13.94 -11.86
CA SER A 252 42.34 13.44 -10.50
C SER A 252 41.28 14.26 -9.75
N ILE A 253 41.09 15.52 -10.13
CA ILE A 253 40.06 16.41 -9.58
C ILE A 253 38.65 15.87 -9.85
N LEU A 254 38.43 15.05 -10.89
CA LEU A 254 37.13 14.46 -11.19
C LEU A 254 36.67 13.51 -10.08
N ALA A 255 37.60 12.79 -9.45
CA ALA A 255 37.27 11.87 -8.37
C ALA A 255 36.58 12.56 -7.17
N VAL A 256 36.92 13.83 -6.89
CA VAL A 256 36.38 14.62 -5.79
C VAL A 256 34.86 14.84 -5.92
N PHE A 257 34.37 14.91 -7.16
CA PHE A 257 32.95 15.24 -7.41
C PHE A 257 32.07 14.04 -7.70
N ILE A 258 32.61 12.82 -7.75
CA ILE A 258 31.81 11.59 -7.97
C ILE A 258 30.72 11.50 -6.91
N SER A 259 31.08 11.50 -5.63
CA SER A 259 30.13 11.35 -4.52
C SER A 259 29.10 12.48 -4.46
N LEU A 260 29.47 13.70 -4.86
CA LEU A 260 28.54 14.82 -4.92
C LEU A 260 27.48 14.61 -5.99
N ILE A 261 27.88 14.19 -7.19
CA ILE A 261 26.96 14.00 -8.31
C ILE A 261 26.05 12.79 -8.06
N THR A 262 26.61 11.66 -7.65
CA THR A 262 25.85 10.44 -7.39
C THR A 262 24.88 10.63 -6.22
N GLY A 263 25.34 11.16 -5.08
CA GLY A 263 24.48 11.39 -3.91
C GLY A 263 23.34 12.38 -4.20
N THR A 264 23.61 13.45 -4.97
CA THR A 264 22.54 14.42 -5.31
C THR A 264 21.52 13.81 -6.28
N ALA A 265 21.98 13.05 -7.28
CA ALA A 265 21.11 12.36 -8.21
C ALA A 265 20.28 11.25 -7.49
N GLY A 266 20.90 10.47 -6.59
CA GLY A 266 20.23 9.48 -5.77
C GLY A 266 19.11 10.09 -4.92
N ASN A 267 19.38 11.23 -4.29
CA ASN A 267 18.36 11.98 -3.53
C ASN A 267 17.20 12.44 -4.43
N ALA A 268 17.47 12.92 -5.63
CA ALA A 268 16.44 13.31 -6.58
C ALA A 268 15.59 12.10 -7.02
N GLY A 269 16.23 10.96 -7.26
CA GLY A 269 15.56 9.71 -7.61
C GLY A 269 14.63 9.20 -6.49
N THR A 270 15.09 9.22 -5.24
CA THR A 270 14.27 8.80 -4.09
C THR A 270 13.12 9.76 -3.79
N GLN A 271 13.30 11.07 -4.02
CA GLN A 271 12.21 12.03 -3.93
C GLN A 271 11.13 11.77 -5.00
N SER A 272 11.55 11.47 -6.22
CA SER A 272 10.62 11.11 -7.31
C SER A 272 9.91 9.79 -7.05
N LEU A 273 10.63 8.79 -6.51
CA LEU A 273 10.06 7.52 -6.07
C LEU A 273 8.94 7.72 -5.05
N ALA A 274 9.20 8.46 -3.97
CA ALA A 274 8.22 8.69 -2.92
C ALA A 274 6.92 9.38 -3.44
N VAL A 275 7.08 10.31 -4.41
CA VAL A 275 5.92 10.94 -5.05
C VAL A 275 5.19 9.96 -5.97
N ALA A 276 5.91 9.08 -6.68
CA ALA A 276 5.32 8.11 -7.60
C ALA A 276 4.54 7.02 -6.86
N VAL A 277 5.11 6.44 -5.80
CA VAL A 277 4.43 5.45 -4.93
C VAL A 277 3.17 6.07 -4.34
N ARG A 278 3.26 7.27 -3.78
CA ARG A 278 2.09 7.96 -3.23
C ARG A 278 0.99 8.25 -4.25
N ARG A 279 1.33 8.55 -5.50
CA ARG A 279 0.34 8.73 -6.58
C ARG A 279 -0.35 7.43 -6.95
N LEU A 280 0.39 6.33 -6.97
CA LEU A 280 -0.16 5.00 -7.26
C LEU A 280 -1.14 4.58 -6.16
N ALA A 281 -0.76 4.75 -4.88
CA ALA A 281 -1.61 4.49 -3.73
C ALA A 281 -2.89 5.34 -3.70
N MET A 282 -2.90 6.53 -4.28
CA MET A 282 -4.10 7.39 -4.32
C MET A 282 -5.02 7.11 -5.51
N LYS A 283 -4.63 6.26 -6.46
CA LYS A 283 -5.38 5.87 -7.68
C LYS A 283 -6.19 7.01 -8.31
N ASP A 284 -5.56 8.20 -8.45
CA ASP A 284 -6.24 9.41 -8.94
C ASP A 284 -6.60 9.22 -10.44
N GLU A 285 -7.85 8.91 -10.76
CA GLU A 285 -8.36 8.65 -12.13
C GLU A 285 -8.04 9.77 -13.14
N LYS A 286 -7.70 10.96 -12.65
CA LYS A 286 -7.41 12.12 -13.51
C LYS A 286 -6.08 12.02 -14.25
N ASP A 287 -5.17 11.14 -13.85
CA ASP A 287 -3.84 11.01 -14.45
C ASP A 287 -3.68 9.78 -15.39
N SER A 288 -4.74 9.34 -16.03
CA SER A 288 -4.73 8.22 -16.99
C SER A 288 -3.79 8.39 -18.20
N ASN A 289 -3.14 9.54 -18.34
CA ASN A 289 -2.27 9.85 -19.48
C ASN A 289 -0.78 9.67 -19.12
N PHE A 290 -0.33 8.41 -19.18
CA PHE A 290 1.05 8.01 -18.91
C PHE A 290 2.11 8.91 -19.62
N GLY A 291 1.84 9.34 -20.87
CA GLY A 291 2.74 10.23 -21.59
C GLY A 291 2.85 11.62 -20.98
N ARG A 292 1.75 12.16 -20.42
CA ARG A 292 1.76 13.46 -19.73
C ARG A 292 2.56 13.37 -18.43
N LEU A 293 2.45 12.27 -17.72
CA LEU A 293 3.14 12.02 -16.48
C LEU A 293 4.66 11.93 -16.71
N ILE A 294 5.11 11.14 -17.70
CA ILE A 294 6.51 11.09 -18.10
C ILE A 294 7.03 12.48 -18.46
N LEU A 295 6.29 13.24 -19.25
CA LEU A 295 6.69 14.60 -19.63
C LEU A 295 6.80 15.52 -18.41
N SER A 296 5.88 15.43 -17.45
CA SER A 296 5.95 16.17 -16.20
C SER A 296 7.21 15.84 -15.41
N GLU A 297 7.54 14.55 -15.26
CA GLU A 297 8.73 14.12 -14.51
C GLU A 297 10.03 14.52 -15.22
N VAL A 298 10.08 14.44 -16.54
CA VAL A 298 11.22 14.95 -17.32
C VAL A 298 11.40 16.46 -17.14
N LEU A 299 10.31 17.22 -17.20
CA LEU A 299 10.36 18.68 -16.98
C LEU A 299 10.76 19.03 -15.55
N THR A 300 10.26 18.31 -14.57
CA THR A 300 10.65 18.46 -13.15
C THR A 300 12.15 18.18 -12.99
N GLY A 301 12.65 17.08 -13.55
CA GLY A 301 14.07 16.73 -13.52
C GLY A 301 14.95 17.77 -14.24
N LEU A 302 14.50 18.31 -15.37
CA LEU A 302 15.23 19.38 -16.10
C LEU A 302 15.28 20.67 -15.28
N VAL A 303 14.20 21.09 -14.65
CA VAL A 303 14.16 22.31 -13.83
C VAL A 303 15.03 22.16 -12.59
N THR A 304 14.86 21.07 -11.82
CA THR A 304 15.67 20.80 -10.64
C THR A 304 17.14 20.60 -10.97
N GLY A 305 17.43 19.86 -12.04
CA GLY A 305 18.77 19.64 -12.55
C GLY A 305 19.45 20.92 -13.08
N ALA A 306 18.68 21.81 -13.74
CA ALA A 306 19.21 23.09 -14.22
C ALA A 306 19.58 24.03 -13.05
N VAL A 307 18.72 24.13 -12.05
CA VAL A 307 18.98 25.00 -10.88
C VAL A 307 20.18 24.46 -10.09
N THR A 308 20.20 23.17 -9.75
CA THR A 308 21.29 22.55 -9.00
C THR A 308 22.60 22.51 -9.83
N GLY A 309 22.50 22.20 -11.13
CA GLY A 309 23.64 22.18 -12.05
C GLY A 309 24.27 23.57 -12.23
N LEU A 310 23.46 24.63 -12.37
CA LEU A 310 23.94 25.99 -12.44
C LEU A 310 24.59 26.44 -11.11
N THR A 311 23.99 26.07 -9.99
CA THR A 311 24.54 26.37 -8.67
C THR A 311 25.93 25.74 -8.50
N ILE A 312 26.07 24.44 -8.79
CA ILE A 312 27.37 23.75 -8.64
C ILE A 312 28.40 24.23 -9.65
N MET A 313 27.96 24.56 -10.89
CA MET A 313 28.85 25.15 -11.91
C MET A 313 29.50 26.44 -11.40
N ILE A 314 28.72 27.34 -10.79
CA ILE A 314 29.23 28.59 -10.23
C ILE A 314 30.17 28.32 -9.06
N VAL A 315 29.74 27.48 -8.10
CA VAL A 315 30.48 27.15 -6.89
C VAL A 315 31.84 26.54 -7.26
N VAL A 316 31.90 25.54 -8.15
CA VAL A 316 33.12 24.86 -8.55
C VAL A 316 33.97 25.77 -9.41
N GLY A 317 33.37 26.49 -10.35
CA GLY A 317 34.08 27.43 -11.21
C GLY A 317 34.83 28.51 -10.42
N VAL A 318 34.23 29.01 -9.34
CA VAL A 318 34.85 29.99 -8.44
C VAL A 318 35.86 29.31 -7.49
N TRP A 319 35.49 28.19 -6.88
CA TRP A 319 36.35 27.50 -5.89
C TRP A 319 37.65 26.96 -6.52
N GLN A 320 37.55 26.34 -7.69
CA GLN A 320 38.69 25.74 -8.38
C GLN A 320 39.36 26.71 -9.36
N HIS A 321 38.89 27.95 -9.49
CA HIS A 321 39.29 28.90 -10.50
C HIS A 321 39.31 28.31 -11.93
N ASN A 322 38.39 27.37 -12.20
CA ASN A 322 38.29 26.61 -13.44
C ASN A 322 36.82 26.55 -13.90
N LEU A 323 36.43 27.51 -14.73
CA LEU A 323 35.06 27.59 -15.26
C LEU A 323 34.67 26.41 -16.14
N PRO A 324 35.56 25.89 -17.04
CA PRO A 324 35.26 24.68 -17.81
C PRO A 324 34.99 23.46 -16.95
N LEU A 325 35.73 23.26 -15.85
CA LEU A 325 35.47 22.19 -14.90
C LEU A 325 34.09 22.38 -14.23
N GLY A 326 33.77 23.60 -13.78
CA GLY A 326 32.45 23.93 -13.24
C GLY A 326 31.31 23.60 -14.22
N PHE A 327 31.50 23.93 -15.51
CA PHE A 327 30.53 23.63 -16.57
C PHE A 327 30.32 22.11 -16.74
N VAL A 328 31.41 21.33 -16.79
CA VAL A 328 31.32 19.85 -16.89
C VAL A 328 30.54 19.25 -15.74
N ILE A 329 30.82 19.67 -14.50
CA ILE A 329 30.16 19.17 -13.29
C ILE A 329 28.69 19.60 -13.27
N GLY A 330 28.39 20.86 -13.62
CA GLY A 330 27.02 21.38 -13.69
C GLY A 330 26.17 20.66 -14.75
N MET A 331 26.75 20.41 -15.94
CA MET A 331 26.07 19.66 -17.01
C MET A 331 25.83 18.20 -16.61
N ALA A 332 26.83 17.56 -16.01
CA ALA A 332 26.68 16.21 -15.48
C ALA A 332 25.60 16.12 -14.42
N MET A 333 25.54 17.08 -13.49
CA MET A 333 24.51 17.19 -12.45
C MET A 333 23.12 17.33 -13.07
N LEU A 334 22.95 18.22 -14.06
CA LEU A 334 21.66 18.39 -14.77
C LEU A 334 21.20 17.08 -15.39
N CYS A 335 22.05 16.41 -16.15
CA CYS A 335 21.70 15.16 -16.82
C CYS A 335 21.45 14.02 -15.81
N ALA A 336 22.27 13.89 -14.79
CA ALA A 336 22.15 12.85 -13.76
C ALA A 336 20.86 12.99 -12.97
N ILE A 337 20.52 14.20 -12.52
CA ILE A 337 19.25 14.46 -11.79
C ILE A 337 18.05 14.19 -12.69
N THR A 338 18.08 14.60 -13.96
CA THR A 338 16.95 14.37 -14.88
C THR A 338 16.71 12.87 -15.08
N VAL A 339 17.78 12.09 -15.27
CA VAL A 339 17.68 10.63 -15.45
C VAL A 339 17.26 9.95 -14.16
N ALA A 340 17.79 10.35 -13.00
CA ALA A 340 17.43 9.79 -11.71
C ALA A 340 15.96 10.07 -11.35
N ASN A 341 15.47 11.30 -11.60
CA ASN A 341 14.08 11.67 -11.40
C ASN A 341 13.13 10.83 -12.27
N LEU A 342 13.50 10.65 -13.53
CA LEU A 342 12.74 9.81 -14.45
C LEU A 342 12.74 8.33 -14.01
N ALA A 343 13.87 7.79 -13.57
CA ALA A 343 13.96 6.42 -13.08
C ALA A 343 13.13 6.21 -11.81
N GLY A 344 13.20 7.17 -10.86
CA GLY A 344 12.46 7.13 -9.61
C GLY A 344 10.94 7.10 -9.80
N SER A 345 10.41 7.72 -10.86
CA SER A 345 8.97 7.67 -11.15
C SER A 345 8.57 6.54 -12.10
N LEU A 346 9.38 6.26 -13.14
CA LEU A 346 9.01 5.25 -14.14
C LEU A 346 9.08 3.82 -13.62
N ILE A 347 10.04 3.50 -12.75
CA ILE A 347 10.24 2.12 -12.29
C ILE A 347 9.04 1.64 -11.48
N PRO A 348 8.56 2.35 -10.43
CA PRO A 348 7.37 1.90 -9.70
C PRO A 348 6.13 1.83 -10.60
N MET A 349 5.94 2.77 -11.50
CA MET A 349 4.81 2.74 -12.45
C MET A 349 4.87 1.57 -13.44
N LEU A 350 6.06 1.11 -13.80
CA LEU A 350 6.22 -0.09 -14.63
C LEU A 350 5.97 -1.36 -13.82
N MET A 351 6.38 -1.37 -12.55
CA MET A 351 6.11 -2.47 -11.62
C MET A 351 4.59 -2.65 -11.44
N ASP A 352 3.87 -1.58 -11.13
CA ASP A 352 2.41 -1.56 -11.02
C ASP A 352 1.74 -2.11 -12.29
N LYS A 353 2.12 -1.63 -13.49
CA LYS A 353 1.58 -2.14 -14.76
C LYS A 353 1.88 -3.60 -15.06
N LEU A 354 2.92 -4.15 -14.49
CA LEU A 354 3.29 -5.56 -14.62
C LEU A 354 2.64 -6.43 -13.54
N GLY A 355 1.84 -5.84 -12.65
CA GLY A 355 1.18 -6.53 -11.54
C GLY A 355 2.14 -6.86 -10.38
N PHE A 356 3.23 -6.10 -10.25
CA PHE A 356 4.13 -6.17 -9.10
C PHE A 356 3.89 -4.97 -8.20
N ASP A 357 4.03 -5.17 -6.90
CA ASP A 357 3.98 -4.07 -5.94
C ASP A 357 5.02 -2.97 -6.30
N PRO A 358 4.57 -1.73 -6.54
CA PRO A 358 5.45 -0.61 -6.87
C PRO A 358 6.46 -0.27 -5.77
N ALA A 359 6.17 -0.58 -4.51
CA ALA A 359 7.04 -0.33 -3.36
C ALA A 359 8.31 -1.22 -3.37
N VAL A 360 8.31 -2.34 -4.11
CA VAL A 360 9.51 -3.17 -4.35
C VAL A 360 10.65 -2.37 -4.99
N ALA A 361 10.34 -1.30 -5.75
CA ALA A 361 11.33 -0.36 -6.26
C ALA A 361 11.90 0.54 -5.15
N SER A 362 12.45 -0.04 -4.09
CA SER A 362 12.88 0.65 -2.87
C SER A 362 13.83 1.83 -3.08
N GLY A 363 13.83 2.77 -2.14
CA GLY A 363 14.74 3.92 -2.14
C GLY A 363 16.21 3.54 -2.33
N PRO A 364 16.76 2.57 -1.56
CA PRO A 364 18.13 2.07 -1.75
C PRO A 364 18.41 1.48 -3.13
N PHE A 365 17.44 0.80 -3.75
CA PHE A 365 17.56 0.29 -5.11
C PHE A 365 17.66 1.44 -6.13
N ILE A 366 16.75 2.42 -6.05
CA ILE A 366 16.77 3.62 -6.91
C ILE A 366 18.07 4.42 -6.73
N THR A 367 18.57 4.57 -5.50
CA THR A 367 19.84 5.23 -5.22
C THR A 367 20.99 4.51 -5.93
N THR A 368 21.08 3.18 -5.81
CA THR A 368 22.15 2.39 -6.42
C THR A 368 22.11 2.46 -7.95
N LEU A 369 20.91 2.43 -8.54
CA LEU A 369 20.73 2.60 -9.98
C LEU A 369 21.11 4.02 -10.44
N SER A 370 20.75 5.03 -9.65
CA SER A 370 21.11 6.43 -9.88
C SER A 370 22.61 6.65 -9.79
N ASP A 371 23.30 5.98 -8.86
CA ASP A 371 24.76 6.03 -8.75
C ASP A 371 25.43 5.51 -10.03
N LEU A 372 25.02 4.34 -10.50
CA LEU A 372 25.55 3.73 -11.72
C LEU A 372 25.35 4.64 -12.95
N THR A 373 24.13 5.13 -13.14
CA THR A 373 23.78 5.99 -14.29
C THR A 373 24.47 7.36 -14.20
N SER A 374 24.57 7.94 -13.01
CA SER A 374 25.23 9.24 -12.79
C SER A 374 26.72 9.18 -13.05
N VAL A 375 27.42 8.14 -12.61
CA VAL A 375 28.86 7.92 -12.90
C VAL A 375 29.07 7.79 -14.40
N LEU A 376 28.22 7.01 -15.08
CA LEU A 376 28.30 6.86 -16.53
C LEU A 376 28.13 8.20 -17.26
N ILE A 377 27.12 8.97 -16.91
CA ILE A 377 26.84 10.30 -17.46
C ILE A 377 28.01 11.24 -17.20
N TYR A 378 28.48 11.28 -15.95
CA TYR A 378 29.55 12.18 -15.52
C TYR A 378 30.83 11.94 -16.28
N PHE A 379 31.33 10.71 -16.34
CA PHE A 379 32.58 10.40 -17.02
C PHE A 379 32.49 10.55 -18.54
N ASN A 380 31.34 10.25 -19.14
CA ASN A 380 31.19 10.54 -20.59
C ASN A 380 31.25 12.04 -20.88
N ILE A 381 30.55 12.88 -20.09
CA ILE A 381 30.64 14.34 -20.28
C ILE A 381 32.04 14.84 -19.99
N ALA A 382 32.69 14.39 -18.91
CA ALA A 382 34.04 14.77 -18.57
C ALA A 382 35.04 14.41 -19.71
N SER A 383 34.92 13.21 -20.27
CA SER A 383 35.75 12.76 -21.40
C SER A 383 35.59 13.65 -22.64
N MET A 384 34.36 14.08 -22.95
CA MET A 384 34.08 14.96 -24.10
C MET A 384 34.74 16.34 -23.96
N PHE A 385 34.83 16.86 -22.75
CA PHE A 385 35.30 18.22 -22.48
C PHE A 385 36.68 18.27 -21.81
N MET A 386 37.36 17.13 -21.66
CA MET A 386 38.63 17.01 -20.94
C MET A 386 39.70 18.04 -21.41
N ARG A 387 39.78 18.28 -22.71
CA ARG A 387 40.74 19.24 -23.31
C ARG A 387 40.59 20.69 -22.84
N TYR A 388 39.48 21.04 -22.19
CA TYR A 388 39.17 22.41 -21.80
C TYR A 388 39.44 22.69 -20.32
N PHE A 389 39.58 21.65 -19.48
CA PHE A 389 39.74 21.82 -18.03
C PHE A 389 41.00 21.11 -17.46
N VAL A 390 41.66 20.27 -18.24
CA VAL A 390 43.00 19.73 -18.01
C VAL A 390 44.00 20.46 -18.88
#